data_e0fbe06a244678397313d8ff24b9480b
#
_entry.id   e0fbe06a244678397313d8ff24b9480b
#
_cell.length_a   1.000
_cell.length_b   1.000
_cell.length_c   1.000
_cell.angle_alpha   90.00
_cell.angle_beta   90.00
_cell.angle_gamma   90.00
#
_symmetry.space_group_name_H-M   'P 1'
#
loop_
_entity.id
_entity.type
_entity.pdbx_description
1 polymer ?
#
loop_
_entity_poly.entity_id
_entity_poly.type
_entity_poly.pdbx_seq_one_letter_code
_entity_poly.pdbx_strand_id
1 'polypeptide(L)'
;MKLLILLASIFTATASHAMNLPVGRSTGLDYAGAVISSTVEKHFINVKAGAAYLAGTAVVLDLSADDGATVTTSATAGQSPLCITAVACVSGKICKCQKYGLMDAALFDSTNVNAVAGSRWYMSTVNAGYLQARTTSLATEVPGGIFYDAATTSGTIQVFINL
;
A
#
# COMPACT_ATOMS: atom_id res chain seq x y z
N MET A 1 -5.49 -42.21 -53.59
CA MET A 1 -6.42 -41.19 -53.15
C MET A 1 -6.37 -41.17 -51.60
N LYS A 2 -5.60 -40.25 -51.01
CA LYS A 2 -5.44 -40.16 -49.56
C LYS A 2 -6.26 -38.97 -49.09
N LEU A 3 -7.28 -39.24 -48.30
CA LEU A 3 -8.14 -38.24 -47.71
C LEU A 3 -7.43 -37.69 -46.46
N LEU A 4 -6.97 -36.45 -46.54
CA LEU A 4 -6.35 -35.74 -45.44
C LEU A 4 -7.48 -35.08 -44.64
N ILE A 5 -7.83 -35.65 -43.48
CA ILE A 5 -8.79 -35.04 -42.57
C ILE A 5 -8.04 -34.00 -41.74
N LEU A 6 -8.28 -32.75 -42.06
CA LEU A 6 -7.79 -31.61 -41.29
C LEU A 6 -8.69 -31.43 -40.04
N LEU A 7 -8.22 -31.89 -38.90
CA LEU A 7 -8.89 -31.57 -37.63
C LEU A 7 -8.64 -30.09 -37.29
N ALA A 8 -9.59 -29.26 -37.63
CA ALA A 8 -9.63 -27.89 -37.13
C ALA A 8 -10.03 -27.95 -35.64
N SER A 9 -9.05 -27.79 -34.78
CA SER A 9 -9.30 -27.57 -33.34
C SER A 9 -9.97 -26.22 -33.17
N ILE A 10 -11.27 -26.23 -33.02
CA ILE A 10 -12.01 -25.03 -32.61
C ILE A 10 -11.69 -24.82 -31.14
N PHE A 11 -10.73 -23.97 -30.88
CA PHE A 11 -10.57 -23.36 -29.55
C PHE A 11 -11.77 -22.42 -29.35
N THR A 12 -12.83 -22.93 -28.77
CA THR A 12 -13.85 -22.10 -28.18
C THR A 12 -13.22 -21.45 -26.96
N ALA A 13 -12.80 -20.21 -27.11
CA ALA A 13 -12.53 -19.37 -25.97
C ALA A 13 -13.83 -19.27 -25.16
N THR A 14 -13.92 -20.03 -24.10
CA THR A 14 -14.98 -19.84 -23.10
C THR A 14 -14.83 -18.46 -22.56
N ALA A 15 -15.74 -17.56 -22.92
CA ALA A 15 -15.82 -16.25 -22.31
C ALA A 15 -15.90 -16.45 -20.80
N SER A 16 -14.85 -16.06 -20.09
CA SER A 16 -14.85 -16.06 -18.65
C SER A 16 -15.99 -15.17 -18.20
N HIS A 17 -16.94 -15.73 -17.49
CA HIS A 17 -18.02 -14.96 -16.91
C HIS A 17 -17.43 -14.14 -15.77
N ALA A 18 -17.20 -12.87 -16.02
CA ALA A 18 -16.84 -11.93 -14.97
C ALA A 18 -17.93 -11.99 -13.90
N MET A 19 -17.58 -12.41 -12.70
CA MET A 19 -18.49 -12.29 -11.57
C MET A 19 -18.77 -10.81 -11.34
N ASN A 20 -19.99 -10.39 -11.54
CA ASN A 20 -20.46 -9.09 -11.09
C ASN A 20 -20.48 -9.08 -9.57
N LEU A 21 -19.37 -8.65 -8.98
CA LEU A 21 -19.33 -8.34 -7.56
C LEU A 21 -20.14 -7.09 -7.30
N PRO A 22 -20.78 -6.96 -6.14
CA PRO A 22 -21.58 -5.79 -5.79
C PRO A 22 -20.78 -4.50 -5.99
N VAL A 23 -21.44 -3.46 -6.45
CA VAL A 23 -20.87 -2.14 -6.72
C VAL A 23 -20.02 -1.68 -5.54
N GLY A 24 -18.72 -1.42 -5.79
CA GLY A 24 -17.76 -0.95 -4.80
C GLY A 24 -16.74 -1.97 -4.32
N ARG A 25 -16.85 -3.23 -4.74
CA ARG A 25 -15.85 -4.26 -4.39
C ARG A 25 -15.41 -4.98 -5.65
N SER A 26 -14.37 -4.49 -6.22
CA SER A 26 -13.76 -5.20 -7.31
C SER A 26 -12.39 -5.67 -6.85
N THR A 27 -12.33 -6.86 -6.47
CA THR A 27 -11.06 -7.48 -6.18
C THR A 27 -11.15 -8.86 -6.73
N GLY A 28 -10.42 -9.14 -7.68
CA GLY A 28 -10.33 -10.51 -7.99
C GLY A 28 -9.73 -10.78 -9.33
N LEU A 29 -9.14 -11.86 -9.36
CA LEU A 29 -8.86 -12.60 -10.56
C LEU A 29 -10.13 -13.36 -10.92
N ASP A 30 -10.49 -13.40 -12.17
CA ASP A 30 -11.44 -14.40 -12.64
C ASP A 30 -10.79 -15.79 -12.53
N TYR A 31 -11.57 -16.81 -12.77
CA TYR A 31 -11.06 -18.20 -12.72
C TYR A 31 -9.97 -18.50 -13.76
N ALA A 32 -9.78 -17.64 -14.72
CA ALA A 32 -8.70 -17.73 -15.70
C ALA A 32 -7.45 -16.95 -15.29
N GLY A 33 -7.48 -16.25 -14.15
CA GLY A 33 -6.37 -15.44 -13.67
C GLY A 33 -6.34 -14.02 -14.21
N ALA A 34 -7.35 -13.57 -14.95
CA ALA A 34 -7.44 -12.21 -15.43
C ALA A 34 -7.90 -11.26 -14.33
N VAL A 35 -7.31 -10.09 -14.29
CA VAL A 35 -7.76 -9.00 -13.39
C VAL A 35 -9.09 -8.49 -13.91
N ILE A 36 -10.15 -8.69 -13.13
CA ILE A 36 -11.50 -8.30 -13.52
C ILE A 36 -11.71 -6.81 -13.29
N SER A 37 -11.12 -6.28 -12.22
CA SER A 37 -11.16 -4.86 -11.93
C SER A 37 -10.09 -4.48 -10.92
N SER A 38 -9.50 -3.33 -11.09
CA SER A 38 -8.37 -2.85 -10.29
C SER A 38 -8.75 -1.83 -9.23
N THR A 39 -10.04 -1.57 -9.00
CA THR A 39 -10.43 -0.64 -7.94
C THR A 39 -10.33 -1.31 -6.57
N VAL A 40 -9.18 -1.20 -5.96
CA VAL A 40 -9.02 -1.55 -4.55
C VAL A 40 -9.68 -0.46 -3.73
N GLU A 41 -10.60 -0.86 -2.84
CA GLU A 41 -11.24 0.06 -1.92
C GLU A 41 -10.18 0.76 -1.07
N LYS A 42 -10.27 2.10 -0.97
CA LYS A 42 -9.35 2.91 -0.17
C LYS A 42 -10.09 3.46 1.04
N HIS A 43 -9.60 3.18 2.24
CA HIS A 43 -10.17 3.72 3.46
C HIS A 43 -9.32 4.89 3.97
N PHE A 44 -9.99 5.97 4.31
CA PHE A 44 -9.37 7.19 4.80
C PHE A 44 -9.90 7.56 6.18
N ILE A 45 -9.05 8.20 6.96
CA ILE A 45 -9.40 8.88 8.19
C ILE A 45 -8.93 10.33 8.12
N ASN A 46 -9.53 11.16 8.95
CA ASN A 46 -9.06 12.52 9.17
C ASN A 46 -8.25 12.58 10.45
N VAL A 47 -7.07 13.19 10.38
CA VAL A 47 -6.16 13.37 11.51
C VAL A 47 -5.74 14.83 11.59
N LYS A 48 -5.31 15.30 12.76
CA LYS A 48 -4.73 16.62 12.91
C LYS A 48 -3.22 16.53 12.76
N ALA A 49 -2.66 17.29 11.85
CA ALA A 49 -1.22 17.27 11.59
C ALA A 49 -0.46 18.04 12.68
N GLY A 50 0.42 17.41 13.43
CA GLY A 50 1.29 18.05 14.42
C GLY A 50 2.37 18.92 13.79
N ALA A 51 2.78 18.59 12.56
CA ALA A 51 3.72 19.35 11.74
C ALA A 51 3.27 19.40 10.28
N ALA A 52 4.00 20.07 9.41
CA ALA A 52 3.79 19.98 7.97
C ALA A 52 4.35 18.65 7.45
N TYR A 53 3.56 17.92 6.65
CA TYR A 53 3.96 16.64 6.04
C TYR A 53 3.77 16.69 4.53
N LEU A 54 4.61 15.97 3.82
CA LEU A 54 4.41 15.69 2.40
C LEU A 54 3.31 14.63 2.23
N ALA A 55 2.71 14.56 1.06
CA ALA A 55 1.91 13.40 0.68
C ALA A 55 2.79 12.13 0.74
N GLY A 56 2.21 11.01 1.15
CA GLY A 56 2.95 9.76 1.27
C GLY A 56 3.74 9.58 2.57
N THR A 57 3.66 10.54 3.52
CA THR A 57 4.33 10.43 4.83
C THR A 57 3.58 9.46 5.74
N ALA A 58 4.28 8.47 6.28
CA ALA A 58 3.75 7.59 7.32
C ALA A 58 3.76 8.31 8.67
N VAL A 59 2.64 8.30 9.38
CA VAL A 59 2.46 9.01 10.64
C VAL A 59 1.97 8.07 11.74
N VAL A 60 2.34 8.41 12.96
CA VAL A 60 1.92 7.74 14.20
C VAL A 60 1.07 8.68 15.03
N LEU A 61 0.30 8.16 15.98
CA LEU A 61 -0.41 9.00 16.94
C LEU A 61 0.59 9.73 17.82
N ASP A 62 0.38 11.03 18.00
CA ASP A 62 1.17 11.83 18.95
C ASP A 62 0.57 11.68 20.35
N LEU A 63 1.19 10.83 21.16
CA LEU A 63 0.75 10.58 22.53
C LEU A 63 1.02 11.74 23.48
N SER A 64 1.79 12.75 23.06
CA SER A 64 2.01 13.97 23.86
C SER A 64 0.92 15.02 23.66
N ALA A 65 0.13 14.88 22.60
CA ALA A 65 -1.03 15.71 22.34
C ALA A 65 -2.28 15.06 22.98
N ASP A 66 -2.84 15.68 23.99
CA ASP A 66 -3.99 15.15 24.75
C ASP A 66 -5.32 15.12 23.95
N ASP A 67 -5.30 15.30 22.64
CA ASP A 67 -6.50 15.37 21.81
C ASP A 67 -6.86 14.04 21.10
N GLY A 68 -6.00 13.03 21.18
CA GLY A 68 -6.22 11.72 20.57
C GLY A 68 -6.34 11.72 19.04
N ALA A 69 -6.09 12.87 18.39
CA ALA A 69 -6.26 13.06 16.95
C ALA A 69 -5.01 13.60 16.26
N THR A 70 -4.10 14.21 17.02
CA THR A 70 -2.84 14.74 16.47
C THR A 70 -1.88 13.61 16.13
N VAL A 71 -1.25 13.72 14.96
CA VAL A 71 -0.26 12.76 14.47
C VAL A 71 1.10 13.42 14.31
N THR A 72 2.13 12.61 14.45
CA THR A 72 3.53 13.00 14.26
C THR A 72 4.26 11.96 13.41
N THR A 73 5.48 12.27 12.98
CA THR A 73 6.38 11.30 12.36
C THR A 73 7.29 10.68 13.40
N SER A 74 7.73 9.45 13.17
CA SER A 74 8.69 8.77 14.04
C SER A 74 9.68 7.97 13.22
N ALA A 75 10.89 7.83 13.74
CA ALA A 75 11.91 6.89 13.28
C ALA A 75 12.27 5.88 14.40
N THR A 76 11.42 5.73 15.40
CA THR A 76 11.65 4.77 16.49
C THR A 76 11.26 3.36 16.04
N ALA A 77 12.15 2.39 16.25
CA ALA A 77 11.89 1.00 15.97
C ALA A 77 10.67 0.48 16.78
N GLY A 78 9.87 -0.38 16.16
CA GLY A 78 8.73 -1.02 16.82
C GLY A 78 7.45 -0.18 16.86
N GLN A 79 7.46 1.05 16.35
CA GLN A 79 6.23 1.82 16.23
C GLN A 79 5.42 1.38 15.01
N SER A 80 4.12 1.22 15.24
CA SER A 80 3.16 0.94 14.17
C SER A 80 2.65 2.25 13.59
N PRO A 81 2.63 2.41 12.26
CA PRO A 81 2.00 3.58 11.65
C PRO A 81 0.50 3.59 11.94
N LEU A 82 -0.06 4.77 12.12
CA LEU A 82 -1.50 4.96 12.20
C LEU A 82 -2.13 4.99 10.80
N CYS A 83 -1.46 5.66 9.88
CA CYS A 83 -1.90 5.86 8.50
C CYS A 83 -0.78 6.49 7.65
N ILE A 84 -1.01 6.64 6.35
CA ILE A 84 -0.14 7.36 5.43
C ILE A 84 -0.89 8.58 4.86
N THR A 85 -0.29 9.76 4.89
CA THR A 85 -0.92 11.00 4.42
C THR A 85 -1.26 10.91 2.93
N ALA A 86 -2.52 11.09 2.58
CA ALA A 86 -2.99 11.02 1.18
C ALA A 86 -2.69 12.30 0.39
N VAL A 87 -2.48 13.40 1.10
CA VAL A 87 -2.18 14.73 0.56
C VAL A 87 -1.14 15.41 1.43
N ALA A 88 -0.51 16.46 0.93
CA ALA A 88 0.35 17.30 1.77
C ALA A 88 -0.47 17.94 2.89
N CYS A 89 0.08 17.94 4.10
CA CYS A 89 -0.57 18.39 5.31
C CYS A 89 0.09 19.66 5.84
N VAL A 90 -0.73 20.58 6.34
CA VAL A 90 -0.27 21.81 7.00
C VAL A 90 -0.34 21.62 8.50
N SER A 91 0.69 22.04 9.23
CA SER A 91 0.74 21.96 10.69
C SER A 91 -0.52 22.55 11.36
N GLY A 92 -1.06 21.82 12.32
CA GLY A 92 -2.25 22.19 13.09
C GLY A 92 -3.58 22.04 12.34
N LYS A 93 -3.58 21.62 11.06
CA LYS A 93 -4.79 21.46 10.25
C LYS A 93 -5.20 19.98 10.14
N ILE A 94 -6.49 19.78 9.83
CA ILE A 94 -7.02 18.45 9.53
C ILE A 94 -6.45 17.97 8.19
N CYS A 95 -6.01 16.74 8.18
CA CYS A 95 -5.35 16.11 7.05
C CYS A 95 -6.00 14.76 6.74
N LYS A 96 -6.15 14.45 5.45
CA LYS A 96 -6.66 13.16 4.97
C LYS A 96 -5.54 12.13 4.97
N CYS A 97 -5.79 11.01 5.62
CA CYS A 97 -4.82 9.95 5.82
C CYS A 97 -5.41 8.60 5.42
N GLN A 98 -4.65 7.79 4.68
CA GLN A 98 -5.11 6.49 4.19
C GLN A 98 -4.68 5.38 5.15
N LYS A 99 -5.63 4.51 5.53
CA LYS A 99 -5.41 3.34 6.41
C LYS A 99 -5.42 2.02 5.66
N TYR A 100 -6.09 1.96 4.52
CA TYR A 100 -6.24 0.72 3.76
C TYR A 100 -6.24 0.97 2.27
N GLY A 101 -5.80 -0.03 1.50
CA GLY A 101 -5.83 -0.04 0.06
C GLY A 101 -4.55 0.41 -0.61
N LEU A 102 -4.56 0.50 -1.92
CA LEU A 102 -3.40 0.85 -2.73
C LEU A 102 -3.09 2.35 -2.62
N MET A 103 -1.85 2.69 -2.32
CA MET A 103 -1.30 4.04 -2.33
C MET A 103 -0.20 4.13 -3.37
N ASP A 104 -0.30 5.11 -4.26
CA ASP A 104 0.57 5.21 -5.43
C ASP A 104 1.93 5.86 -5.13
N ALA A 105 2.03 6.66 -4.07
CA ALA A 105 3.24 7.43 -3.77
C ALA A 105 3.49 7.55 -2.26
N ALA A 106 3.83 6.45 -1.59
CA ALA A 106 4.33 6.46 -0.22
C ALA A 106 5.83 6.81 -0.20
N LEU A 107 6.30 7.57 0.80
CA LEU A 107 7.71 7.88 0.95
C LEU A 107 8.49 6.65 1.39
N PHE A 108 9.53 6.30 0.63
CA PHE A 108 10.35 5.11 0.83
C PHE A 108 11.81 5.47 1.10
N ASP A 109 12.39 4.77 2.06
CA ASP A 109 13.80 4.88 2.46
C ASP A 109 14.55 3.59 2.11
N SER A 110 15.50 3.66 1.18
CA SER A 110 16.34 2.55 0.74
C SER A 110 17.65 2.41 1.53
N THR A 111 17.88 3.21 2.58
CA THR A 111 19.17 3.28 3.27
C THR A 111 19.67 1.93 3.75
N ASN A 112 18.77 1.06 4.21
CA ASN A 112 19.15 -0.24 4.75
C ASN A 112 18.89 -1.40 3.80
N VAL A 113 17.76 -1.39 3.11
CA VAL A 113 17.30 -2.50 2.27
C VAL A 113 16.44 -1.98 1.13
N ASN A 114 16.68 -2.49 -0.06
CA ASN A 114 15.85 -2.23 -1.22
C ASN A 114 14.46 -2.83 -1.06
N ALA A 115 13.43 -2.16 -1.57
CA ALA A 115 12.10 -2.71 -1.62
C ALA A 115 12.02 -3.80 -2.70
N VAL A 116 11.37 -4.90 -2.36
CA VAL A 116 11.03 -5.98 -3.29
C VAL A 116 9.52 -6.08 -3.34
N ALA A 117 8.95 -6.14 -4.54
CA ALA A 117 7.51 -6.30 -4.71
C ALA A 117 7.00 -7.55 -3.96
N GLY A 118 5.89 -7.41 -3.25
CA GLY A 118 5.31 -8.43 -2.39
C GLY A 118 5.96 -8.56 -1.01
N SER A 119 7.11 -7.92 -0.74
CA SER A 119 7.70 -7.91 0.60
C SER A 119 6.96 -6.95 1.54
N ARG A 120 7.07 -7.18 2.84
CA ARG A 120 6.44 -6.33 3.87
C ARG A 120 7.19 -5.02 4.03
N TRP A 121 6.45 -3.94 4.28
CA TRP A 121 7.03 -2.66 4.66
C TRP A 121 6.79 -2.34 6.14
N TYR A 122 7.68 -1.52 6.68
CA TYR A 122 7.72 -1.07 8.08
C TYR A 122 8.02 0.43 8.11
N MET A 123 7.86 1.06 9.26
CA MET A 123 8.36 2.42 9.47
C MET A 123 9.90 2.42 9.37
N SER A 124 10.46 3.44 8.71
CA SER A 124 11.91 3.64 8.71
C SER A 124 12.42 3.98 10.11
N THR A 125 13.56 3.39 10.47
CA THR A 125 14.28 3.70 11.71
C THR A 125 15.38 4.76 11.50
N VAL A 126 15.51 5.27 10.29
CA VAL A 126 16.50 6.30 9.91
C VAL A 126 15.80 7.60 9.59
N ASN A 127 14.81 7.55 8.71
CA ASN A 127 14.09 8.73 8.23
C ASN A 127 12.65 8.73 8.76
N ALA A 128 12.34 9.66 9.66
CA ALA A 128 11.00 9.76 10.22
C ALA A 128 9.94 10.02 9.13
N GLY A 129 8.87 9.26 9.18
CA GLY A 129 7.77 9.36 8.21
C GLY A 129 7.97 8.60 6.90
N TYR A 130 9.06 7.88 6.75
CA TYR A 130 9.33 7.03 5.60
C TYR A 130 9.02 5.56 5.90
N LEU A 131 8.74 4.80 4.84
CA LEU A 131 8.66 3.34 4.87
C LEU A 131 10.02 2.74 4.54
N GLN A 132 10.29 1.54 5.07
CA GLN A 132 11.50 0.78 4.69
C GLN A 132 11.17 -0.70 4.52
N ALA A 133 11.96 -1.39 3.68
CA ALA A 133 12.02 -2.84 3.65
C ALA A 133 12.99 -3.35 4.74
N ARG A 134 12.83 -4.62 5.15
CA ARG A 134 13.76 -5.28 6.07
C ARG A 134 14.02 -6.71 5.63
N THR A 135 15.24 -7.18 5.86
CA THR A 135 15.61 -8.59 5.66
C THR A 135 15.09 -9.48 6.80
N THR A 136 15.02 -8.92 8.01
CA THR A 136 14.50 -9.62 9.20
C THR A 136 13.56 -8.68 9.94
N SER A 137 12.36 -9.15 10.27
CA SER A 137 11.45 -8.42 11.14
C SER A 137 11.89 -8.54 12.59
N LEU A 138 11.88 -7.42 13.31
CA LEU A 138 11.98 -7.50 14.77
C LEU A 138 10.65 -8.03 15.33
N ALA A 139 10.72 -8.82 16.38
CA ALA A 139 9.53 -9.46 16.98
C ALA A 139 8.45 -8.46 17.45
N THR A 140 8.85 -7.20 17.67
CA THR A 140 7.97 -6.11 18.13
C THR A 140 7.44 -5.22 17.01
N GLU A 141 7.85 -5.45 15.75
CA GLU A 141 7.43 -4.60 14.63
C GLU A 141 6.19 -5.16 13.96
N VAL A 142 5.22 -4.28 13.77
CA VAL A 142 4.00 -4.58 13.03
C VAL A 142 4.19 -4.08 11.60
N PRO A 143 4.09 -4.95 10.57
CA PRO A 143 4.11 -4.51 9.20
C PRO A 143 2.86 -3.70 8.89
N GLY A 144 3.01 -2.61 8.14
CA GLY A 144 1.88 -1.80 7.73
C GLY A 144 1.24 -2.24 6.41
N GLY A 145 1.81 -3.26 5.76
CA GLY A 145 1.33 -3.79 4.49
C GLY A 145 2.46 -4.37 3.64
N ILE A 146 2.30 -4.32 2.32
CA ILE A 146 3.27 -4.85 1.36
C ILE A 146 3.68 -3.78 0.34
N PHE A 147 4.91 -3.85 -0.16
CA PHE A 147 5.33 -3.10 -1.33
C PHE A 147 4.65 -3.68 -2.58
N TYR A 148 4.05 -2.82 -3.36
CA TYR A 148 3.48 -3.22 -4.65
C TYR A 148 4.57 -3.23 -5.74
N ASP A 149 5.46 -2.24 -5.69
CA ASP A 149 6.61 -2.12 -6.60
C ASP A 149 7.92 -2.47 -5.90
N ALA A 150 8.98 -2.64 -6.71
CA ALA A 150 10.35 -2.73 -6.25
C ALA A 150 11.03 -1.37 -6.38
N ALA A 151 11.93 -1.02 -5.44
CA ALA A 151 12.73 0.19 -5.51
C ALA A 151 14.13 -0.03 -4.91
N THR A 152 15.15 0.51 -5.56
CA THR A 152 16.55 0.45 -5.12
C THR A 152 17.06 1.80 -4.61
N THR A 153 16.29 2.86 -4.78
CA THR A 153 16.62 4.23 -4.35
C THR A 153 15.49 4.79 -3.50
N SER A 154 15.85 5.64 -2.55
CA SER A 154 14.85 6.37 -1.75
C SER A 154 14.04 7.31 -2.63
N GLY A 155 12.77 7.48 -2.30
CA GLY A 155 11.84 8.29 -3.08
C GLY A 155 10.39 7.93 -2.78
N THR A 156 9.56 7.86 -3.80
CA THR A 156 8.17 7.41 -3.69
C THR A 156 8.02 6.01 -4.27
N ILE A 157 7.17 5.21 -3.64
CA ILE A 157 6.90 3.84 -4.04
C ILE A 157 5.42 3.51 -3.89
N GLN A 158 4.92 2.61 -4.72
CA GLN A 158 3.56 2.10 -4.58
C GLN A 158 3.50 1.00 -3.52
N VAL A 159 2.52 1.11 -2.61
CA VAL A 159 2.33 0.15 -1.51
C VAL A 159 0.87 -0.20 -1.34
N PHE A 160 0.61 -1.41 -0.85
CA PHE A 160 -0.68 -1.77 -0.29
C PHE A 160 -0.64 -1.57 1.22
N ILE A 161 -1.58 -0.79 1.74
CA ILE A 161 -1.72 -0.46 3.15
C ILE A 161 -2.74 -1.41 3.77
N ASN A 162 -2.42 -1.93 4.96
CA ASN A 162 -3.31 -2.79 5.75
C ASN A 162 -3.07 -2.52 7.25
N LEU A 163 -3.63 -1.40 7.75
CA LEU A 163 -3.46 -0.86 9.12
C LEU A 163 -4.74 -0.96 9.94
#